data_a1fa70200c19d523edada9fa98844c96
#
_entry.id   a1fa70200c19d523edada9fa98844c96
#
_cell.length_a   1.000
_cell.length_b   1.000
_cell.length_c   1.000
_cell.angle_alpha   90.00
_cell.angle_beta   90.00
_cell.angle_gamma   90.00
#
_symmetry.space_group_name_H-M   'P 1'
#
loop_
_entity.id
_entity.type
_entity.pdbx_description
1 polymer ?
#
loop_
_entity_poly.entity_id
_entity_poly.type
_entity_poly.pdbx_seq_one_letter_code
_entity_poly.pdbx_strand_id
1 'polypeptide(L)'
;MGKDNKFNKKFQKKSFGGKFEKADKFSKFEKFVDRKAENVEIKDINQDFFNRNVEISGLIEQITQTGGPTIFVVSDGTATLALKGFVGQGQRAYPELAIGDTVKSVVMINEYNGELEGEIKKIQKLSPDEHKVYLEKIIGLQKKRAEIGEIPFLVKSQILEKLKPLMRKAAFEIRLAIIQNRPIIIRHHNDTDGYCAGYALEKAILPLIEKEHGSEKAGYEFFMRSPCQAPFYEIDDSIRDTA
;
A
#
# COMPACT_ATOMS: atom_id res chain seq x y z
N MET A 1 -4.32 -81.00 -17.27
CA MET A 1 -2.90 -80.67 -17.56
C MET A 1 -2.74 -79.20 -17.31
N GLY A 2 -2.27 -78.76 -16.22
CA GLY A 2 -0.94 -78.60 -15.59
C GLY A 2 -0.54 -77.15 -15.90
N LYS A 3 -0.08 -76.30 -15.09
CA LYS A 3 0.77 -76.31 -13.93
C LYS A 3 0.64 -75.00 -13.16
N ASP A 4 0.66 -75.14 -11.85
CA ASP A 4 0.92 -74.09 -10.88
C ASP A 4 2.22 -73.30 -11.15
N ASN A 5 2.25 -72.01 -10.79
CA ASN A 5 3.45 -71.41 -10.32
C ASN A 5 3.14 -70.29 -9.32
N LYS A 6 3.36 -70.60 -8.06
CA LYS A 6 3.46 -69.72 -6.90
C LYS A 6 4.67 -68.81 -7.05
N PHE A 7 4.45 -67.48 -6.95
CA PHE A 7 5.50 -66.58 -6.61
C PHE A 7 5.11 -65.74 -5.36
N ASN A 8 5.51 -66.34 -4.22
CA ASN A 8 5.55 -65.65 -2.93
C ASN A 8 6.76 -64.72 -2.92
N LYS A 9 6.57 -63.40 -3.01
CA LYS A 9 7.58 -62.42 -2.64
C LYS A 9 7.19 -61.77 -1.30
N LYS A 10 7.92 -62.19 -0.25
CA LYS A 10 7.94 -61.55 1.04
C LYS A 10 8.32 -60.06 0.87
N PHE A 11 7.40 -59.11 1.16
CA PHE A 11 7.74 -57.73 1.38
C PHE A 11 8.28 -57.61 2.82
N GLN A 12 9.60 -57.47 2.97
CA GLN A 12 10.21 -57.00 4.20
C GLN A 12 9.87 -55.53 4.41
N LYS A 13 9.11 -55.22 5.46
CA LYS A 13 8.96 -53.89 5.99
C LYS A 13 10.29 -53.40 6.53
N LYS A 14 11.00 -52.56 5.78
CA LYS A 14 12.06 -51.71 6.34
C LYS A 14 11.41 -50.59 7.10
N SER A 15 11.47 -50.59 8.41
CA SER A 15 11.13 -49.45 9.26
C SER A 15 12.18 -48.36 9.01
N PHE A 16 11.82 -47.30 8.30
CA PHE A 16 12.60 -46.06 8.25
C PHE A 16 12.32 -45.28 9.54
N GLY A 17 13.10 -45.54 10.57
CA GLY A 17 13.22 -44.70 11.75
C GLY A 17 14.08 -43.48 11.41
N GLY A 18 13.54 -42.54 10.63
CA GLY A 18 14.13 -41.22 10.47
C GLY A 18 13.65 -40.34 11.62
N LYS A 19 14.49 -40.14 12.63
CA LYS A 19 14.32 -39.03 13.57
C LYS A 19 14.30 -37.76 12.76
N PHE A 20 13.15 -37.07 12.76
CA PHE A 20 13.01 -35.74 12.15
C PHE A 20 13.83 -34.75 12.98
N GLU A 21 15.03 -34.41 12.51
CA GLU A 21 15.77 -33.21 12.89
C GLU A 21 15.05 -31.96 12.38
N LYS A 22 13.85 -31.70 12.93
CA LYS A 22 13.12 -30.45 12.67
C LYS A 22 13.45 -29.32 13.67
N ALA A 23 14.14 -29.60 14.76
CA ALA A 23 14.46 -28.61 15.78
C ALA A 23 15.63 -27.69 15.40
N ASP A 24 16.63 -28.20 14.64
CA ASP A 24 17.82 -27.38 14.34
C ASP A 24 17.69 -26.37 13.20
N LYS A 25 16.72 -26.54 12.31
CA LYS A 25 16.48 -25.55 11.25
C LYS A 25 15.75 -24.31 11.77
N PHE A 26 14.82 -24.48 12.72
CA PHE A 26 14.12 -23.35 13.34
C PHE A 26 15.05 -22.50 14.20
N SER A 27 15.96 -23.09 14.97
CA SER A 27 16.92 -22.34 15.78
C SER A 27 17.98 -21.59 14.95
N LYS A 28 18.30 -22.09 13.75
CA LYS A 28 19.15 -21.35 12.79
C LYS A 28 18.41 -20.20 12.12
N PHE A 29 17.10 -20.33 11.91
CA PHE A 29 16.28 -19.24 11.35
C PHE A 29 16.11 -18.09 12.34
N GLU A 30 15.88 -18.37 13.62
CA GLU A 30 15.83 -17.34 14.67
C GLU A 30 17.17 -16.59 14.82
N LYS A 31 18.31 -17.27 14.69
CA LYS A 31 19.63 -16.62 14.72
C LYS A 31 19.97 -15.77 13.50
N PHE A 32 19.27 -15.94 12.38
CA PHE A 32 19.44 -15.08 11.20
C PHE A 32 18.66 -13.78 11.29
N VAL A 33 17.57 -13.76 12.10
CA VAL A 33 16.77 -12.56 12.36
C VAL A 33 17.43 -11.64 13.40
N ASP A 34 18.38 -12.15 14.20
CA ASP A 34 19.08 -11.45 15.28
C ASP A 34 20.25 -10.57 14.84
N ARG A 35 20.52 -10.41 13.53
CA ARG A 35 21.26 -9.25 13.07
C ARG A 35 20.32 -8.07 13.17
N LYS A 36 20.59 -7.16 14.11
CA LYS A 36 19.86 -5.91 14.34
C LYS A 36 19.44 -5.31 13.01
N ALA A 37 18.16 -5.51 12.64
CA ALA A 37 17.63 -4.90 11.43
C ALA A 37 17.75 -3.38 11.60
N GLU A 38 18.29 -2.71 10.61
CA GLU A 38 18.42 -1.26 10.61
C GLU A 38 17.03 -0.63 10.53
N ASN A 39 16.75 0.36 11.40
CA ASN A 39 15.49 1.11 11.33
C ASN A 39 15.63 2.16 10.22
N VAL A 40 14.80 2.06 9.20
CA VAL A 40 14.89 2.86 7.97
C VAL A 40 13.54 3.50 7.68
N GLU A 41 13.53 4.76 7.24
CA GLU A 41 12.34 5.40 6.67
C GLU A 41 12.07 4.83 5.27
N ILE A 42 10.79 4.61 4.93
CA ILE A 42 10.41 3.93 3.67
C ILE A 42 10.94 4.70 2.45
N LYS A 43 10.97 6.04 2.47
CA LYS A 43 11.51 6.86 1.37
C LYS A 43 13.00 6.60 1.05
N ASP A 44 13.77 6.12 2.05
CA ASP A 44 15.20 5.91 1.91
C ASP A 44 15.52 4.48 1.40
N ILE A 45 14.50 3.60 1.34
CA ILE A 45 14.64 2.25 0.81
C ILE A 45 14.85 2.32 -0.71
N ASN A 46 15.99 1.80 -1.15
CA ASN A 46 16.40 1.76 -2.55
C ASN A 46 17.03 0.40 -2.89
N GLN A 47 17.59 0.25 -4.07
CA GLN A 47 18.22 -0.99 -4.53
C GLN A 47 19.40 -1.47 -3.65
N ASP A 48 20.04 -0.59 -2.87
CA ASP A 48 21.12 -0.97 -1.96
C ASP A 48 20.64 -1.83 -0.79
N PHE A 49 19.33 -1.80 -0.52
CA PHE A 49 18.66 -2.63 0.50
C PHE A 49 18.20 -4.00 -0.02
N PHE A 50 18.37 -4.29 -1.29
CA PHE A 50 17.99 -5.57 -1.87
C PHE A 50 18.62 -6.75 -1.12
N ASN A 51 17.80 -7.75 -0.76
CA ASN A 51 18.15 -8.91 0.09
C ASN A 51 18.64 -8.55 1.51
N ARG A 52 18.39 -7.34 2.01
CA ARG A 52 18.67 -6.97 3.40
C ARG A 52 17.42 -6.96 4.26
N ASN A 53 17.59 -7.25 5.54
CA ASN A 53 16.54 -7.10 6.54
C ASN A 53 16.57 -5.67 7.08
N VAL A 54 15.43 -5.00 6.99
CA VAL A 54 15.20 -3.65 7.56
C VAL A 54 14.04 -3.68 8.54
N GLU A 55 14.10 -2.82 9.54
CA GLU A 55 12.99 -2.58 10.45
C GLU A 55 12.25 -1.32 10.01
N ILE A 56 10.96 -1.43 9.77
CA ILE A 56 10.08 -0.31 9.44
C ILE A 56 8.90 -0.26 10.39
N SER A 57 8.37 0.93 10.60
CA SER A 57 7.13 1.12 11.34
C SER A 57 6.21 2.02 10.53
N GLY A 58 4.91 1.68 10.49
CA GLY A 58 3.98 2.44 9.69
C GLY A 58 2.52 2.05 9.92
N LEU A 59 1.63 2.79 9.26
CA LEU A 59 0.19 2.58 9.23
C LEU A 59 -0.17 1.63 8.09
N ILE A 60 -1.00 0.63 8.34
CA ILE A 60 -1.58 -0.21 7.29
C ILE A 60 -2.69 0.58 6.60
N GLU A 61 -2.49 0.97 5.35
CA GLU A 61 -3.46 1.72 4.55
C GLU A 61 -4.35 0.80 3.71
N GLN A 62 -3.81 -0.34 3.27
CA GLN A 62 -4.57 -1.31 2.46
C GLN A 62 -4.15 -2.74 2.79
N ILE A 63 -5.09 -3.68 2.68
CA ILE A 63 -4.84 -5.12 2.78
C ILE A 63 -5.51 -5.81 1.60
N THR A 64 -4.72 -6.52 0.79
CA THR A 64 -5.23 -7.27 -0.36
C THR A 64 -4.86 -8.74 -0.22
N GLN A 65 -5.87 -9.63 -0.26
CA GLN A 65 -5.65 -11.06 -0.34
C GLN A 65 -5.52 -11.48 -1.79
N THR A 66 -4.39 -12.08 -2.13
CA THR A 66 -4.17 -12.68 -3.46
C THR A 66 -4.33 -14.21 -3.40
N GLY A 67 -4.22 -14.88 -4.53
CA GLY A 67 -4.12 -16.35 -4.58
C GLY A 67 -2.83 -16.91 -3.94
N GLY A 68 -1.86 -16.04 -3.64
CA GLY A 68 -0.59 -16.31 -2.97
C GLY A 68 -0.49 -15.56 -1.64
N PRO A 69 0.41 -14.56 -1.53
CA PRO A 69 0.59 -13.81 -0.30
C PRO A 69 -0.57 -12.86 0.00
N THR A 70 -0.71 -12.49 1.28
CA THR A 70 -1.46 -11.29 1.69
C THR A 70 -0.54 -10.09 1.54
N ILE A 71 -1.00 -9.05 0.85
CA ILE A 71 -0.27 -7.81 0.62
C ILE A 71 -0.80 -6.75 1.58
N PHE A 72 0.09 -6.16 2.36
CA PHE A 72 -0.18 -5.03 3.24
C PHE A 72 0.54 -3.81 2.68
N VAL A 73 -0.19 -2.77 2.32
CA VAL A 73 0.41 -1.48 1.95
C VAL A 73 0.60 -0.68 3.24
N VAL A 74 1.85 -0.40 3.57
CA VAL A 74 2.23 0.27 4.82
C VAL A 74 2.87 1.61 4.50
N SER A 75 2.43 2.66 5.20
CA SER A 75 2.95 4.04 5.09
C SER A 75 3.54 4.50 6.41
N ASP A 76 4.74 5.09 6.36
CA ASP A 76 5.36 5.78 7.49
C ASP A 76 5.17 7.31 7.42
N GLY A 77 4.38 7.78 6.44
CA GLY A 77 4.16 9.20 6.13
C GLY A 77 5.22 9.80 5.20
N THR A 78 6.36 9.14 5.00
CA THR A 78 7.38 9.56 4.04
C THR A 78 7.16 8.93 2.66
N ALA A 79 6.78 7.66 2.62
CA ALA A 79 6.45 6.88 1.44
C ALA A 79 5.57 5.69 1.82
N THR A 80 5.22 4.86 0.84
CA THR A 80 4.50 3.59 1.02
C THR A 80 5.36 2.41 0.56
N LEU A 81 5.17 1.25 1.19
CA LEU A 81 5.84 0.00 0.81
C LEU A 81 4.84 -1.16 0.88
N ALA A 82 4.81 -1.98 -0.15
CA ALA A 82 4.05 -3.22 -0.15
C ALA A 82 4.78 -4.29 0.65
N LEU A 83 4.13 -4.83 1.68
CA LEU A 83 4.66 -5.91 2.51
C LEU A 83 3.91 -7.20 2.20
N LYS A 84 4.65 -8.27 1.88
CA LYS A 84 4.10 -9.59 1.59
C LYS A 84 4.20 -10.50 2.79
N GLY A 85 3.04 -10.94 3.30
CA GLY A 85 2.93 -12.01 4.29
C GLY A 85 2.52 -13.32 3.62
N PHE A 86 3.26 -14.39 3.87
CA PHE A 86 2.98 -15.69 3.29
C PHE A 86 2.81 -16.75 4.39
N VAL A 87 1.63 -17.39 4.44
CA VAL A 87 1.35 -18.51 5.37
C VAL A 87 1.05 -19.78 4.58
N GLY A 88 0.24 -19.66 3.54
CA GLY A 88 -0.15 -20.75 2.67
C GLY A 88 -0.97 -20.23 1.49
N GLN A 89 -1.15 -21.07 0.48
CA GLN A 89 -1.89 -20.69 -0.72
C GLN A 89 -3.35 -20.39 -0.37
N GLY A 90 -3.82 -19.18 -0.71
CA GLY A 90 -5.17 -18.72 -0.44
C GLY A 90 -5.49 -18.43 1.03
N GLN A 91 -4.51 -18.51 1.93
CA GLN A 91 -4.69 -18.22 3.35
C GLN A 91 -4.24 -16.79 3.68
N ARG A 92 -5.07 -16.09 4.46
CA ARG A 92 -4.74 -14.74 4.92
C ARG A 92 -3.63 -14.83 5.99
N ALA A 93 -2.52 -14.16 5.73
CA ALA A 93 -1.48 -13.94 6.73
C ALA A 93 -1.92 -12.87 7.72
N TYR A 94 -1.56 -13.03 9.00
CA TYR A 94 -1.80 -12.07 10.07
C TYR A 94 -3.25 -11.58 10.12
N PRO A 95 -4.23 -12.47 10.36
CA PRO A 95 -5.67 -12.12 10.35
C PRO A 95 -6.06 -11.13 11.45
N GLU A 96 -5.22 -10.97 12.48
CA GLU A 96 -5.37 -10.03 13.58
C GLU A 96 -5.10 -8.56 13.18
N LEU A 97 -4.46 -8.33 12.02
CA LEU A 97 -4.16 -7.00 11.53
C LEU A 97 -5.30 -6.47 10.66
N ALA A 98 -5.63 -5.20 10.85
CA ALA A 98 -6.67 -4.48 10.12
C ALA A 98 -6.11 -3.20 9.47
N ILE A 99 -6.85 -2.68 8.48
CA ILE A 99 -6.60 -1.35 7.92
C ILE A 99 -6.74 -0.34 9.06
N GLY A 100 -5.81 0.61 9.15
CA GLY A 100 -5.74 1.60 10.21
C GLY A 100 -4.87 1.18 11.41
N ASP A 101 -4.38 -0.07 11.47
CA ASP A 101 -3.44 -0.46 12.51
C ASP A 101 -2.03 0.07 12.22
N THR A 102 -1.33 0.52 13.26
CA THR A 102 0.11 0.79 13.16
C THR A 102 0.90 -0.44 13.55
N VAL A 103 1.91 -0.75 12.77
CA VAL A 103 2.74 -1.94 12.93
C VAL A 103 4.22 -1.58 12.93
N LYS A 104 4.99 -2.39 13.63
CA LYS A 104 6.43 -2.48 13.54
C LYS A 104 6.78 -3.80 12.88
N SER A 105 7.54 -3.75 11.80
CA SER A 105 7.82 -4.92 10.98
C SER A 105 9.30 -5.03 10.64
N VAL A 106 9.84 -6.24 10.72
CA VAL A 106 11.13 -6.60 10.12
C VAL A 106 10.84 -7.28 8.80
N VAL A 107 11.33 -6.70 7.72
CA VAL A 107 11.09 -7.15 6.36
C VAL A 107 12.39 -7.35 5.60
N MET A 108 12.43 -8.33 4.72
CA MET A 108 13.50 -8.49 3.74
C MET A 108 13.08 -7.79 2.46
N ILE A 109 13.89 -6.86 2.00
CA ILE A 109 13.60 -6.10 0.78
C ILE A 109 13.88 -6.99 -0.43
N ASN A 110 12.86 -7.12 -1.28
CA ASN A 110 12.89 -7.84 -2.55
C ASN A 110 12.46 -6.92 -3.69
N GLU A 111 12.59 -7.40 -4.91
CA GLU A 111 12.08 -6.72 -6.10
C GLU A 111 11.10 -7.62 -6.85
N TYR A 112 9.99 -7.05 -7.26
CA TYR A 112 8.99 -7.73 -8.08
C TYR A 112 8.47 -6.78 -9.17
N ASN A 113 8.59 -7.19 -10.42
CA ASN A 113 8.19 -6.38 -11.59
C ASN A 113 8.84 -4.98 -11.64
N GLY A 114 10.05 -4.81 -11.11
CA GLY A 114 10.76 -3.53 -11.08
C GLY A 114 10.41 -2.63 -9.88
N GLU A 115 9.55 -3.09 -8.98
CA GLU A 115 9.17 -2.39 -7.76
C GLU A 115 9.77 -3.08 -6.54
N LEU A 116 10.24 -2.27 -5.57
CA LEU A 116 10.73 -2.79 -4.29
C LEU A 116 9.55 -3.16 -3.39
N GLU A 117 9.66 -4.29 -2.72
CA GLU A 117 8.67 -4.81 -1.79
C GLU A 117 9.34 -5.43 -0.56
N GLY A 118 8.62 -5.55 0.54
CA GLY A 118 9.11 -6.18 1.77
C GLY A 118 8.50 -7.56 1.99
N GLU A 119 9.31 -8.61 2.12
CA GLU A 119 8.84 -9.89 2.62
C GLU A 119 8.84 -9.88 4.16
N ILE A 120 7.69 -10.04 4.79
CA ILE A 120 7.53 -9.97 6.24
C ILE A 120 8.25 -11.16 6.90
N LYS A 121 9.23 -10.87 7.75
CA LYS A 121 9.90 -11.85 8.62
C LYS A 121 9.32 -11.82 10.03
N LYS A 122 8.97 -10.61 10.50
CA LYS A 122 8.30 -10.39 11.77
C LYS A 122 7.42 -9.15 11.66
N ILE A 123 6.21 -9.20 12.19
CA ILE A 123 5.32 -8.06 12.27
C ILE A 123 4.64 -8.04 13.63
N GLN A 124 4.48 -6.87 14.19
CA GLN A 124 3.85 -6.68 15.50
C GLN A 124 3.01 -5.41 15.45
N LYS A 125 1.77 -5.51 15.93
CA LYS A 125 0.90 -4.35 16.14
C LYS A 125 1.42 -3.54 17.32
N LEU A 126 1.47 -2.21 17.16
CA LEU A 126 1.86 -1.29 18.23
C LEU A 126 0.75 -1.21 19.29
N SER A 127 1.15 -0.89 20.52
CA SER A 127 0.21 -0.63 21.60
C SER A 127 -0.66 0.60 21.29
N PRO A 128 -1.85 0.75 21.92
CA PRO A 128 -2.75 1.90 21.67
C PRO A 128 -2.08 3.26 21.88
N ASP A 129 -1.19 3.37 22.86
CA ASP A 129 -0.49 4.64 23.14
C ASP A 129 0.56 4.93 22.06
N GLU A 130 1.34 3.94 21.67
CA GLU A 130 2.30 4.06 20.56
C GLU A 130 1.58 4.34 19.24
N HIS A 131 0.44 3.69 18.98
CA HIS A 131 -0.38 3.93 17.80
C HIS A 131 -0.74 5.41 17.67
N LYS A 132 -1.25 6.03 18.73
CA LYS A 132 -1.66 7.43 18.70
C LYS A 132 -0.49 8.37 18.36
N VAL A 133 0.66 8.18 19.02
CA VAL A 133 1.87 8.98 18.77
C VAL A 133 2.36 8.82 17.32
N TYR A 134 2.36 7.57 16.83
CA TYR A 134 2.78 7.26 15.47
C TYR A 134 1.84 7.84 14.43
N LEU A 135 0.53 7.73 14.64
CA LEU A 135 -0.49 8.26 13.74
C LEU A 135 -0.37 9.80 13.62
N GLU A 136 -0.19 10.51 14.74
CA GLU A 136 0.03 11.95 14.73
C GLU A 136 1.30 12.34 13.94
N LYS A 137 2.38 11.56 14.11
CA LYS A 137 3.62 11.75 13.35
C LYS A 137 3.39 11.54 11.84
N ILE A 138 2.75 10.45 11.44
CA ILE A 138 2.46 10.14 10.04
C ILE A 138 1.60 11.24 9.41
N ILE A 139 0.50 11.63 10.05
CA ILE A 139 -0.39 12.70 9.57
C ILE A 139 0.40 14.02 9.43
N GLY A 140 1.27 14.33 10.39
CA GLY A 140 2.12 15.52 10.31
C GLY A 140 3.05 15.53 9.11
N LEU A 141 3.69 14.38 8.80
CA LEU A 141 4.56 14.21 7.64
C LEU A 141 3.77 14.27 6.32
N GLN A 142 2.61 13.62 6.25
CA GLN A 142 1.73 13.66 5.07
C GLN A 142 1.26 15.10 4.78
N LYS A 143 0.84 15.85 5.80
CA LYS A 143 0.47 17.27 5.66
C LYS A 143 1.63 18.10 5.14
N LYS A 144 2.84 17.91 5.70
CA LYS A 144 4.05 18.61 5.23
C LYS A 144 4.38 18.30 3.76
N ARG A 145 4.23 17.04 3.33
CA ARG A 145 4.40 16.65 1.91
C ARG A 145 3.33 17.28 1.00
N ALA A 146 2.11 17.48 1.52
CA ALA A 146 1.01 18.08 0.77
C ALA A 146 1.15 19.60 0.62
N GLU A 147 2.00 20.27 1.41
CA GLU A 147 2.21 21.72 1.33
C GLU A 147 2.61 22.17 -0.08
N ILE A 148 2.09 23.34 -0.46
CA ILE A 148 2.31 23.93 -1.78
C ILE A 148 3.07 25.25 -1.58
N GLY A 149 4.19 25.38 -2.27
CA GLY A 149 4.95 26.61 -2.32
C GLY A 149 4.19 27.77 -2.96
N GLU A 150 4.76 28.96 -2.95
CA GLU A 150 4.21 30.10 -3.67
C GLU A 150 4.36 29.88 -5.17
N ILE A 151 3.22 29.92 -5.89
CA ILE A 151 3.16 29.82 -7.34
C ILE A 151 2.53 31.12 -7.88
N PRO A 152 3.26 31.89 -8.71
CA PRO A 152 2.69 33.07 -9.34
C PRO A 152 1.68 32.66 -10.43
N PHE A 153 0.62 33.46 -10.60
CA PHE A 153 -0.26 33.30 -11.73
C PHE A 153 0.42 33.76 -13.02
N LEU A 154 0.17 33.04 -14.11
CA LEU A 154 0.66 33.41 -15.44
C LEU A 154 0.03 34.73 -15.94
N VAL A 155 -1.19 35.02 -15.49
CA VAL A 155 -1.96 36.22 -15.86
C VAL A 155 -2.17 37.09 -14.61
N LYS A 156 -1.84 38.36 -14.70
CA LYS A 156 -2.12 39.35 -13.65
C LYS A 156 -3.61 39.61 -13.58
N SER A 157 -4.27 39.21 -12.50
CA SER A 157 -5.70 39.41 -12.28
C SER A 157 -5.96 39.60 -10.79
N GLN A 158 -6.64 40.69 -10.44
CA GLN A 158 -7.08 40.97 -9.08
C GLN A 158 -8.06 39.93 -8.55
N ILE A 159 -8.88 39.32 -9.43
CA ILE A 159 -9.84 38.29 -9.08
C ILE A 159 -9.08 37.00 -8.71
N LEU A 160 -8.11 36.59 -9.54
CA LEU A 160 -7.31 35.40 -9.27
C LEU A 160 -6.49 35.54 -7.96
N GLU A 161 -5.92 36.72 -7.70
CA GLU A 161 -5.20 36.98 -6.44
C GLU A 161 -6.13 36.87 -5.21
N LYS A 162 -7.39 37.31 -5.31
CA LYS A 162 -8.37 37.12 -4.22
C LYS A 162 -8.76 35.66 -4.02
N LEU A 163 -8.80 34.84 -5.08
CA LEU A 163 -9.13 33.42 -5.02
C LEU A 163 -7.94 32.54 -4.64
N LYS A 164 -6.71 33.06 -4.73
CA LYS A 164 -5.47 32.29 -4.50
C LYS A 164 -5.45 31.49 -3.19
N PRO A 165 -5.88 32.03 -2.03
CA PRO A 165 -5.91 31.27 -0.79
C PRO A 165 -6.84 30.03 -0.85
N LEU A 166 -8.02 30.18 -1.50
CA LEU A 166 -8.97 29.08 -1.67
C LEU A 166 -8.45 28.02 -2.64
N MET A 167 -7.84 28.46 -3.75
CA MET A 167 -7.22 27.55 -4.72
C MET A 167 -6.07 26.77 -4.09
N ARG A 168 -5.24 27.40 -3.29
CA ARG A 168 -4.17 26.73 -2.55
C ARG A 168 -4.70 25.71 -1.54
N LYS A 169 -5.76 26.07 -0.82
CA LYS A 169 -6.42 25.13 0.11
C LYS A 169 -6.97 23.92 -0.63
N ALA A 170 -7.68 24.11 -1.74
CA ALA A 170 -8.21 23.01 -2.55
C ALA A 170 -7.07 22.12 -3.10
N ALA A 171 -6.01 22.71 -3.63
CA ALA A 171 -4.86 21.96 -4.12
C ALA A 171 -4.11 21.21 -3.00
N PHE A 172 -4.03 21.79 -1.79
CA PHE A 172 -3.49 21.11 -0.62
C PHE A 172 -4.32 19.85 -0.26
N GLU A 173 -5.66 19.99 -0.20
CA GLU A 173 -6.56 18.86 0.11
C GLU A 173 -6.48 17.76 -0.95
N ILE A 174 -6.40 18.12 -2.24
CA ILE A 174 -6.21 17.14 -3.32
C ILE A 174 -4.88 16.41 -3.16
N ARG A 175 -3.77 17.12 -2.93
CA ARG A 175 -2.46 16.50 -2.69
C ARG A 175 -2.47 15.60 -1.47
N LEU A 176 -3.10 16.04 -0.39
CA LEU A 176 -3.22 15.27 0.84
C LEU A 176 -4.04 13.99 0.60
N ALA A 177 -5.12 14.07 -0.19
CA ALA A 177 -5.93 12.91 -0.56
C ALA A 177 -5.09 11.89 -1.36
N ILE A 178 -4.28 12.33 -2.32
CA ILE A 178 -3.37 11.48 -3.10
C ILE A 178 -2.38 10.77 -2.16
N ILE A 179 -1.71 11.51 -1.28
CA ILE A 179 -0.71 10.98 -0.34
C ILE A 179 -1.34 9.98 0.64
N GLN A 180 -2.62 10.14 0.96
CA GLN A 180 -3.38 9.27 1.86
C GLN A 180 -4.10 8.11 1.15
N ASN A 181 -3.83 7.87 -0.13
CA ASN A 181 -4.48 6.84 -0.94
C ASN A 181 -6.02 6.93 -0.94
N ARG A 182 -6.54 8.16 -0.82
CA ARG A 182 -7.98 8.42 -0.88
C ARG A 182 -8.41 8.64 -2.32
N PRO A 183 -9.49 7.99 -2.80
CA PRO A 183 -10.01 8.22 -4.14
C PRO A 183 -10.49 9.67 -4.30
N ILE A 184 -10.29 10.21 -5.50
CA ILE A 184 -10.69 11.56 -5.88
C ILE A 184 -11.78 11.47 -6.93
N ILE A 185 -12.94 12.05 -6.63
CA ILE A 185 -14.07 12.15 -7.54
C ILE A 185 -14.24 13.61 -7.95
N ILE A 186 -14.15 13.89 -9.25
CA ILE A 186 -14.40 15.20 -9.82
C ILE A 186 -15.81 15.21 -10.44
N ARG A 187 -16.71 15.95 -9.81
CA ARG A 187 -18.02 16.26 -10.38
C ARG A 187 -18.00 17.63 -11.04
N HIS A 188 -18.56 17.73 -12.23
CA HIS A 188 -18.65 18.98 -12.98
C HIS A 188 -20.00 19.11 -13.69
N HIS A 189 -20.37 20.32 -14.05
CA HIS A 189 -21.59 20.56 -14.83
C HIS A 189 -21.50 19.88 -16.20
N ASN A 190 -22.66 19.47 -16.74
CA ASN A 190 -22.74 18.71 -18.00
C ASN A 190 -22.86 19.69 -19.21
N ASP A 191 -21.96 20.67 -19.26
CA ASP A 191 -21.85 21.65 -20.34
C ASP A 191 -20.39 21.85 -20.76
N THR A 192 -20.13 22.69 -21.74
CA THR A 192 -18.80 22.83 -22.34
C THR A 192 -17.75 23.31 -21.34
N ASP A 193 -18.05 24.28 -20.51
CA ASP A 193 -17.11 24.84 -19.54
C ASP A 193 -16.89 23.89 -18.36
N GLY A 194 -17.92 23.17 -17.91
CA GLY A 194 -17.80 22.11 -16.93
C GLY A 194 -16.89 20.97 -17.40
N TYR A 195 -17.07 20.50 -18.64
CA TYR A 195 -16.17 19.50 -19.23
C TYR A 195 -14.73 20.00 -19.35
N CYS A 196 -14.52 21.26 -19.78
CA CYS A 196 -13.19 21.86 -19.85
C CYS A 196 -12.54 21.96 -18.48
N ALA A 197 -13.28 22.40 -17.46
CA ALA A 197 -12.79 22.49 -16.09
C ALA A 197 -12.44 21.11 -15.50
N GLY A 198 -13.34 20.14 -15.66
CA GLY A 198 -13.12 18.76 -15.21
C GLY A 198 -11.91 18.12 -15.88
N TYR A 199 -11.75 18.29 -17.19
CA TYR A 199 -10.61 17.78 -17.93
C TYR A 199 -9.29 18.44 -17.52
N ALA A 200 -9.30 19.76 -17.28
CA ALA A 200 -8.10 20.45 -16.79
C ALA A 200 -7.64 19.90 -15.43
N LEU A 201 -8.57 19.65 -14.51
CA LEU A 201 -8.26 19.01 -13.22
C LEU A 201 -7.75 17.57 -13.39
N GLU A 202 -8.38 16.78 -14.25
CA GLU A 202 -7.92 15.43 -14.58
C GLU A 202 -6.45 15.44 -15.04
N LYS A 203 -6.11 16.30 -15.99
CA LYS A 203 -4.75 16.47 -16.51
C LYS A 203 -3.74 16.92 -15.46
N ALA A 204 -4.19 17.65 -14.44
CA ALA A 204 -3.34 18.09 -13.34
C ALA A 204 -3.16 16.99 -12.25
N ILE A 205 -4.19 16.18 -12.02
CA ILE A 205 -4.25 15.24 -10.89
C ILE A 205 -3.66 13.88 -11.25
N LEU A 206 -4.00 13.31 -12.42
CA LEU A 206 -3.56 11.97 -12.82
C LEU A 206 -2.04 11.77 -12.74
N PRO A 207 -1.18 12.67 -13.25
CA PRO A 207 0.27 12.51 -13.15
C PRO A 207 0.79 12.49 -11.71
N LEU A 208 0.08 13.14 -10.78
CA LEU A 208 0.44 13.12 -9.36
C LEU A 208 0.09 11.76 -8.71
N ILE A 209 -1.08 11.21 -9.07
CA ILE A 209 -1.50 9.87 -8.62
C ILE A 209 -0.54 8.81 -9.15
N GLU A 210 -0.27 8.82 -10.46
CA GLU A 210 0.64 7.87 -11.10
C GLU A 210 2.04 7.91 -10.49
N LYS A 211 2.54 9.12 -10.20
CA LYS A 211 3.84 9.31 -9.55
C LYS A 211 3.86 8.78 -8.11
N GLU A 212 2.82 9.04 -7.33
CA GLU A 212 2.75 8.61 -5.92
C GLU A 212 2.66 7.08 -5.82
N HIS A 213 1.92 6.45 -6.72
CA HIS A 213 1.70 5.01 -6.72
C HIS A 213 2.69 4.21 -7.60
N GLY A 214 3.53 4.88 -8.36
CA GLY A 214 4.50 4.22 -9.27
C GLY A 214 3.85 3.46 -10.44
N SER A 215 2.56 3.66 -10.71
CA SER A 215 1.78 2.88 -11.69
C SER A 215 0.80 3.74 -12.47
N GLU A 216 0.82 3.64 -13.81
CA GLU A 216 -0.18 4.27 -14.68
C GLU A 216 -1.60 3.76 -14.44
N LYS A 217 -1.75 2.56 -13.88
CA LYS A 217 -3.06 1.96 -13.57
C LYS A 217 -3.72 2.59 -12.33
N ALA A 218 -2.94 3.28 -11.49
CA ALA A 218 -3.45 3.92 -10.28
C ALA A 218 -4.54 4.96 -10.59
N GLY A 219 -4.50 5.58 -11.78
CA GLY A 219 -5.55 6.49 -12.22
C GLY A 219 -6.94 5.85 -12.27
N TYR A 220 -7.05 4.55 -12.59
CA TYR A 220 -8.34 3.85 -12.62
C TYR A 220 -8.88 3.51 -11.22
N GLU A 221 -8.01 3.40 -10.23
CA GLU A 221 -8.38 3.05 -8.86
C GLU A 221 -8.67 4.29 -8.01
N PHE A 222 -7.87 5.34 -8.18
CA PHE A 222 -7.89 6.52 -7.30
C PHE A 222 -8.48 7.78 -7.94
N PHE A 223 -8.98 7.73 -9.18
CA PHE A 223 -9.54 8.89 -9.84
C PHE A 223 -10.77 8.56 -10.66
N MET A 224 -11.81 9.38 -10.50
CA MET A 224 -13.00 9.36 -11.35
C MET A 224 -13.42 10.77 -11.71
N ARG A 225 -13.79 11.00 -12.97
CA ARG A 225 -14.44 12.23 -13.41
C ARG A 225 -15.79 11.90 -14.03
N SER A 226 -16.83 12.57 -13.56
CA SER A 226 -18.18 12.33 -14.04
C SER A 226 -19.02 13.60 -13.97
N PRO A 227 -19.85 13.91 -15.00
CA PRO A 227 -20.74 15.05 -14.94
C PRO A 227 -21.86 14.84 -13.93
N CYS A 228 -22.32 15.93 -13.29
CA CYS A 228 -23.58 15.99 -12.59
C CYS A 228 -24.74 16.03 -13.60
N GLN A 229 -25.92 15.55 -13.24
CA GLN A 229 -27.09 15.65 -14.08
C GLN A 229 -27.72 17.05 -14.03
N ALA A 230 -27.63 17.71 -12.87
CA ALA A 230 -28.07 19.07 -12.62
C ALA A 230 -26.86 20.04 -12.54
N PRO A 231 -27.10 21.36 -12.64
CA PRO A 231 -26.04 22.37 -12.48
C PRO A 231 -25.36 22.39 -11.13
N PHE A 232 -25.95 21.70 -10.13
CA PHE A 232 -25.47 21.64 -8.77
C PHE A 232 -25.24 20.17 -8.37
N TYR A 233 -24.35 19.97 -7.41
CA TYR A 233 -24.17 18.66 -6.77
C TYR A 233 -25.38 18.35 -5.90
N GLU A 234 -26.09 17.27 -6.22
CA GLU A 234 -27.34 16.89 -5.57
C GLU A 234 -27.20 15.59 -4.75
N ILE A 235 -28.27 15.23 -4.04
CA ILE A 235 -28.32 14.00 -3.23
C ILE A 235 -28.08 12.77 -4.09
N ASP A 236 -28.61 12.74 -5.32
CA ASP A 236 -28.41 11.61 -6.25
C ASP A 236 -26.94 11.44 -6.64
N ASP A 237 -26.18 12.53 -6.79
CA ASP A 237 -24.75 12.48 -7.04
C ASP A 237 -24.02 11.93 -5.81
N SER A 238 -24.41 12.37 -4.60
CA SER A 238 -23.86 11.87 -3.34
C SER A 238 -24.09 10.37 -3.15
N ILE A 239 -25.28 9.88 -3.46
CA ILE A 239 -25.60 8.44 -3.38
C ILE A 239 -24.73 7.63 -4.34
N ARG A 240 -24.54 8.11 -5.57
CA ARG A 240 -23.68 7.43 -6.55
C ARG A 240 -22.22 7.42 -6.16
N ASP A 241 -21.74 8.46 -5.50
CA ASP A 241 -20.34 8.57 -5.08
C ASP A 241 -20.01 7.76 -3.84
N THR A 242 -21.04 7.28 -3.11
CA THR A 242 -20.88 6.49 -1.87
C THR A 242 -21.30 5.04 -2.02
N ALA A 243 -21.87 4.64 -3.15
CA ALA A 243 -22.27 3.26 -3.45
C ALA A 243 -21.14 2.44 -4.05
#